data_945fac6d1f84a17558bac0bf28ce4256
#
_entry.id   945fac6d1f84a17558bac0bf28ce4256
#
_cell.length_a   1.000
_cell.length_b   1.000
_cell.length_c   1.000
_cell.angle_alpha   90.00
_cell.angle_beta   90.00
_cell.angle_gamma   90.00
#
_symmetry.space_group_name_H-M   'P 1'
#
loop_
_entity.id
_entity.type
_entity.pdbx_description
1 polymer ?
#
loop_
_entity_poly.entity_id
_entity_poly.type
_entity_poly.pdbx_seq_one_letter_code
_entity_poly.pdbx_strand_id
1 'polypeptide(L)'
;MKFYTKLTVKNGWVDGFTHHPGFHGGPLPTSAVMGLISHTMEGNLPHTDDLFTPGPQGNGNSAHFGTAQDGTVIQWVPLGVVAEHAIAANPHWYAVENADDGNPNNPYTDAQLSRIAQILELTSRPEYGRFTLQVTDSPDKEGLGMHNMGGAAWGGHSCPDAKKNPNHTRSRARAEIVRRAKIIRQHGQYTALPTPASTEILEDSMLLNKGQDAITPIALPDGIKTVRFFSDQPAQLAVDTRNHTPVTKLDLGNASAQVVTVPQAIHAFV
;
A
#
# COMPACT_ATOMS: atom_id res chain seq x y z
N MET A 1 18.89 -1.68 4.74
CA MET A 1 17.53 -1.83 5.33
C MET A 1 16.90 -0.45 5.35
N LYS A 2 15.71 -0.27 4.75
CA LYS A 2 15.04 1.03 4.65
C LYS A 2 13.92 1.06 5.70
N PHE A 3 13.89 2.05 6.56
CA PHE A 3 12.87 2.22 7.59
C PHE A 3 11.80 3.21 7.13
N TYR A 4 10.54 2.88 7.33
CA TYR A 4 9.40 3.74 7.06
C TYR A 4 8.70 4.06 8.37
N THR A 5 8.98 5.23 8.92
CA THR A 5 8.48 5.69 10.22
C THR A 5 7.17 6.45 10.08
N LYS A 6 6.51 6.73 11.20
CA LYS A 6 5.41 7.70 11.23
C LYS A 6 5.87 9.04 10.70
N LEU A 7 5.04 9.62 9.83
CA LEU A 7 5.29 10.94 9.25
C LEU A 7 4.86 12.03 10.23
N THR A 8 5.55 13.17 10.18
CA THR A 8 5.19 14.40 10.88
C THR A 8 4.72 15.45 9.87
N VAL A 9 3.89 16.39 10.35
CA VAL A 9 3.25 17.39 9.49
C VAL A 9 3.34 18.76 10.12
N LYS A 10 3.67 19.76 9.31
CA LYS A 10 3.65 21.17 9.70
C LYS A 10 2.81 21.96 8.69
N ASN A 11 1.74 22.60 9.16
CA ASN A 11 0.84 23.39 8.32
C ASN A 11 0.26 22.63 7.12
N GLY A 12 -0.07 21.35 7.30
CA GLY A 12 -0.58 20.47 6.26
C GLY A 12 0.48 19.84 5.36
N TRP A 13 1.74 20.23 5.46
CA TRP A 13 2.85 19.70 4.69
C TRP A 13 3.63 18.66 5.48
N VAL A 14 3.96 17.54 4.82
CA VAL A 14 4.66 16.39 5.43
C VAL A 14 6.17 16.67 5.46
N ASP A 15 6.75 16.56 6.64
CA ASP A 15 8.21 16.73 6.79
C ASP A 15 8.97 15.64 6.01
N GLY A 16 10.01 16.06 5.29
CA GLY A 16 10.87 15.17 4.53
C GLY A 16 10.33 14.75 3.16
N PHE A 17 9.15 15.23 2.75
CA PHE A 17 8.70 15.15 1.36
C PHE A 17 9.10 16.40 0.58
N THR A 18 9.22 16.29 -0.73
CA THR A 18 9.35 17.46 -1.61
C THR A 18 7.99 18.14 -1.73
N HIS A 19 7.94 19.47 -1.61
CA HIS A 19 6.70 20.23 -1.71
C HIS A 19 6.70 21.08 -2.97
N HIS A 20 5.77 20.80 -3.88
CA HIS A 20 5.51 21.59 -5.07
C HIS A 20 4.03 21.98 -5.09
N PRO A 21 3.67 23.22 -4.64
CA PRO A 21 2.26 23.60 -4.56
C PRO A 21 1.54 23.48 -5.89
N GLY A 22 0.55 22.58 -5.92
CA GLY A 22 -0.27 22.27 -7.09
C GLY A 22 -1.61 22.99 -7.10
N PHE A 23 -2.44 22.68 -8.09
CA PHE A 23 -3.82 23.14 -8.14
C PHE A 23 -4.62 22.57 -6.96
N HIS A 24 -5.50 23.39 -6.37
CA HIS A 24 -6.29 22.97 -5.22
C HIS A 24 -7.59 23.75 -5.09
N GLY A 25 -8.58 23.12 -4.46
CA GLY A 25 -9.85 23.74 -4.10
C GLY A 25 -9.83 24.40 -2.73
N GLY A 26 -10.98 24.42 -2.09
CA GLY A 26 -11.19 24.96 -0.75
C GLY A 26 -10.73 24.03 0.38
N PRO A 27 -11.18 24.33 1.63
CA PRO A 27 -10.88 23.48 2.78
C PRO A 27 -11.47 22.06 2.62
N LEU A 28 -10.73 21.06 3.09
CA LEU A 28 -11.17 19.67 3.25
C LEU A 28 -11.33 19.37 4.75
N PRO A 29 -12.54 19.49 5.31
CA PRO A 29 -12.77 19.23 6.73
C PRO A 29 -12.47 17.76 7.08
N THR A 30 -11.80 17.53 8.20
CA THR A 30 -11.48 16.18 8.70
C THR A 30 -12.73 15.28 8.79
N SER A 31 -13.87 15.85 9.18
CA SER A 31 -15.15 15.13 9.28
C SER A 31 -15.76 14.70 7.95
N ALA A 32 -15.29 15.26 6.83
CA ALA A 32 -15.76 14.91 5.50
C ALA A 32 -14.89 13.84 4.84
N VAL A 33 -13.72 13.54 5.42
CA VAL A 33 -12.75 12.61 4.80
C VAL A 33 -13.16 11.16 4.98
N MET A 34 -13.34 10.48 3.86
CA MET A 34 -13.71 9.06 3.78
C MET A 34 -12.47 8.15 3.65
N GLY A 35 -11.36 8.65 3.14
CA GLY A 35 -10.18 7.81 2.95
C GLY A 35 -9.11 8.38 2.05
N LEU A 36 -8.31 7.45 1.51
CA LEU A 36 -7.27 7.70 0.53
C LEU A 36 -7.59 6.96 -0.77
N ILE A 37 -7.59 7.66 -1.91
CA ILE A 37 -7.69 7.04 -3.24
C ILE A 37 -6.30 6.80 -3.80
N SER A 38 -6.05 5.58 -4.24
CA SER A 38 -4.86 5.23 -5.01
C SER A 38 -5.13 5.38 -6.50
N HIS A 39 -4.27 6.15 -7.17
CA HIS A 39 -4.26 6.38 -8.61
C HIS A 39 -3.01 5.80 -9.27
N THR A 40 -2.96 5.81 -10.61
CA THR A 40 -1.75 5.58 -11.40
C THR A 40 -1.53 6.74 -12.36
N MET A 41 -0.28 7.19 -12.48
CA MET A 41 0.09 8.33 -13.32
C MET A 41 0.01 8.03 -14.82
N GLU A 42 0.02 6.75 -15.22
CA GLU A 42 0.27 6.33 -16.61
C GLU A 42 1.55 7.00 -17.17
N GLY A 43 2.57 7.13 -16.31
CA GLY A 43 3.79 7.87 -16.56
C GLY A 43 4.71 7.93 -15.35
N ASN A 44 5.55 8.97 -15.30
CA ASN A 44 6.53 9.17 -14.23
C ASN A 44 6.21 10.40 -13.37
N LEU A 45 6.83 10.46 -12.20
CA LEU A 45 6.61 11.52 -11.23
C LEU A 45 7.00 12.92 -11.76
N PRO A 46 8.13 13.13 -12.45
CA PRO A 46 8.48 14.45 -12.97
C PRO A 46 7.47 15.02 -13.97
N HIS A 47 6.98 14.19 -14.90
CA HIS A 47 5.98 14.63 -15.87
C HIS A 47 4.65 14.97 -15.21
N THR A 48 4.21 14.16 -14.24
CA THR A 48 2.99 14.45 -13.47
C THR A 48 3.14 15.73 -12.64
N ASP A 49 4.32 15.99 -12.10
CA ASP A 49 4.63 17.23 -11.38
C ASP A 49 4.43 18.47 -12.27
N ASP A 50 4.95 18.43 -13.51
CA ASP A 50 4.74 19.51 -14.49
C ASP A 50 3.25 19.74 -14.81
N LEU A 51 2.43 18.67 -14.81
CA LEU A 51 0.98 18.77 -15.08
C LEU A 51 0.19 19.31 -13.88
N PHE A 52 0.62 18.99 -12.66
CA PHE A 52 -0.13 19.27 -11.43
C PHE A 52 0.26 20.60 -10.79
N THR A 53 1.36 21.19 -11.21
CA THR A 53 1.80 22.50 -10.75
C THR A 53 1.38 23.62 -11.71
N PRO A 54 1.04 24.83 -11.20
CA PRO A 54 0.76 25.97 -12.06
C PRO A 54 1.95 26.34 -12.95
N GLY A 55 1.74 26.33 -14.26
CA GLY A 55 2.78 26.61 -15.24
C GLY A 55 2.32 26.35 -16.67
N PRO A 56 3.20 26.43 -17.67
CA PRO A 56 2.84 26.28 -19.09
C PRO A 56 2.23 24.89 -19.43
N GLN A 57 2.54 23.87 -18.66
CA GLN A 57 2.03 22.50 -18.83
C GLN A 57 0.90 22.15 -17.85
N GLY A 58 0.60 23.01 -16.89
CA GLY A 58 -0.39 22.78 -15.87
C GLY A 58 -1.79 22.57 -16.47
N ASN A 59 -2.47 21.51 -16.04
CA ASN A 59 -3.76 21.09 -16.61
C ASN A 59 -4.96 21.29 -15.67
N GLY A 60 -4.73 21.89 -14.48
CA GLY A 60 -5.78 22.13 -13.47
C GLY A 60 -6.09 20.94 -12.57
N ASN A 61 -5.53 19.76 -12.82
CA ASN A 61 -5.66 18.60 -11.95
C ASN A 61 -4.57 18.59 -10.87
N SER A 62 -4.78 17.84 -9.81
CA SER A 62 -3.79 17.61 -8.76
C SER A 62 -4.11 16.33 -7.99
N ALA A 63 -3.21 15.95 -7.11
CA ALA A 63 -3.42 15.00 -6.03
C ALA A 63 -2.74 15.55 -4.77
N HIS A 64 -2.98 14.94 -3.63
CA HIS A 64 -2.23 15.36 -2.43
C HIS A 64 -0.79 14.92 -2.53
N PHE A 65 -0.56 13.70 -3.01
CA PHE A 65 0.76 13.08 -3.07
C PHE A 65 1.02 12.40 -4.41
N GLY A 66 2.29 12.32 -4.78
CA GLY A 66 2.79 11.47 -5.86
C GLY A 66 3.96 10.63 -5.41
N THR A 67 4.03 9.37 -5.86
CA THR A 67 5.13 8.45 -5.55
C THR A 67 5.85 7.99 -6.82
N ALA A 68 7.17 8.14 -6.88
CA ALA A 68 7.99 7.48 -7.88
C ALA A 68 8.25 6.00 -7.51
N GLN A 69 8.72 5.20 -8.46
CA GLN A 69 9.01 3.77 -8.22
C GLN A 69 10.14 3.55 -7.19
N ASP A 70 11.06 4.48 -7.03
CA ASP A 70 12.13 4.42 -6.02
C ASP A 70 11.67 4.82 -4.60
N GLY A 71 10.40 5.29 -4.48
CA GLY A 71 9.82 5.77 -3.24
C GLY A 71 10.06 7.25 -2.96
N THR A 72 10.56 8.02 -3.93
CA THR A 72 10.53 9.49 -3.86
C THR A 72 9.08 9.96 -3.82
N VAL A 73 8.80 10.99 -3.00
CA VAL A 73 7.45 11.54 -2.83
C VAL A 73 7.46 13.04 -3.07
N ILE A 74 6.51 13.50 -3.87
CA ILE A 74 6.12 14.92 -3.96
C ILE A 74 4.76 15.07 -3.29
N GLN A 75 4.60 16.14 -2.51
CA GLN A 75 3.30 16.59 -2.02
C GLN A 75 2.93 17.88 -2.76
N TRP A 76 1.76 17.86 -3.43
CA TRP A 76 1.24 19.00 -4.20
C TRP A 76 0.20 19.81 -3.43
N VAL A 77 -0.63 19.11 -2.64
CA VAL A 77 -1.72 19.76 -1.89
C VAL A 77 -1.54 19.46 -0.40
N PRO A 78 -1.60 20.48 0.47
CA PRO A 78 -1.49 20.27 1.90
C PRO A 78 -2.69 19.49 2.45
N LEU A 79 -2.49 18.75 3.52
CA LEU A 79 -3.60 18.11 4.24
C LEU A 79 -4.59 19.15 4.75
N GLY A 80 -5.87 18.82 4.68
CA GLY A 80 -6.96 19.76 5.03
C GLY A 80 -7.39 20.68 3.91
N VAL A 81 -6.87 20.48 2.69
CA VAL A 81 -7.24 21.20 1.46
C VAL A 81 -7.68 20.21 0.39
N VAL A 82 -8.66 20.57 -0.42
CA VAL A 82 -9.19 19.72 -1.51
C VAL A 82 -8.21 19.67 -2.67
N ALA A 83 -7.89 18.47 -3.16
CA ALA A 83 -7.16 18.26 -4.41
C ALA A 83 -8.13 17.92 -5.56
N GLU A 84 -7.75 18.26 -6.80
CA GLU A 84 -8.58 18.10 -7.99
C GLU A 84 -8.23 16.80 -8.72
N HIS A 85 -8.70 15.63 -8.21
CA HIS A 85 -8.24 14.31 -8.68
C HIS A 85 -9.34 13.38 -9.20
N ALA A 86 -10.59 13.51 -8.74
CA ALA A 86 -11.65 12.54 -9.06
C ALA A 86 -13.06 13.16 -8.94
N ILE A 87 -13.24 14.38 -9.40
CA ILE A 87 -14.53 15.09 -9.52
C ILE A 87 -15.34 15.04 -8.21
N ALA A 88 -16.35 14.16 -8.11
CA ALA A 88 -17.22 14.06 -6.94
C ALA A 88 -16.49 13.49 -5.69
N ALA A 89 -15.34 12.88 -5.85
CA ALA A 89 -14.52 12.43 -4.71
C ALA A 89 -13.73 13.57 -4.06
N ASN A 90 -13.40 14.62 -4.80
CA ASN A 90 -12.49 15.68 -4.35
C ASN A 90 -12.79 16.21 -2.93
N PRO A 91 -14.05 16.52 -2.54
CA PRO A 91 -14.34 17.04 -1.22
C PRO A 91 -14.38 15.99 -0.10
N HIS A 92 -14.07 14.73 -0.41
CA HIS A 92 -14.25 13.63 0.54
C HIS A 92 -13.03 12.68 0.63
N TRP A 93 -12.04 12.84 -0.25
CA TRP A 93 -10.96 11.87 -0.32
C TRP A 93 -9.59 12.55 -0.47
N TYR A 94 -8.61 12.04 0.26
CA TYR A 94 -7.22 12.26 -0.10
C TYR A 94 -6.86 11.43 -1.34
N ALA A 95 -5.79 11.82 -2.04
CA ALA A 95 -5.34 11.14 -3.24
C ALA A 95 -3.83 10.96 -3.27
N VAL A 96 -3.39 9.80 -3.78
CA VAL A 96 -1.99 9.53 -4.09
C VAL A 96 -1.87 8.99 -5.51
N GLU A 97 -1.10 9.69 -6.34
CA GLU A 97 -0.71 9.26 -7.67
C GLU A 97 0.55 8.41 -7.60
N ASN A 98 0.62 7.37 -8.42
CA ASN A 98 1.72 6.42 -8.35
C ASN A 98 2.30 6.14 -9.73
N ALA A 99 3.57 6.45 -9.92
CA ALA A 99 4.27 6.25 -11.19
C ALA A 99 4.28 4.76 -11.60
N ASP A 100 4.06 4.52 -12.89
CA ASP A 100 4.24 3.23 -13.55
C ASP A 100 5.30 3.29 -14.66
N ASP A 101 5.93 4.47 -14.83
CA ASP A 101 6.91 4.80 -15.86
C ASP A 101 6.40 4.50 -17.29
N GLY A 102 5.09 4.69 -17.49
CA GLY A 102 4.42 4.46 -18.77
C GLY A 102 4.19 2.99 -19.12
N ASN A 103 4.44 2.07 -18.20
CA ASN A 103 4.09 0.67 -18.34
C ASN A 103 2.91 0.30 -17.43
N PRO A 104 1.70 0.20 -17.97
CA PRO A 104 0.49 -0.05 -17.19
C PRO A 104 0.45 -1.43 -16.50
N ASN A 105 1.38 -2.34 -16.84
CA ASN A 105 1.50 -3.64 -16.19
C ASN A 105 2.46 -3.64 -15.01
N ASN A 106 3.20 -2.53 -14.79
CA ASN A 106 4.11 -2.44 -13.65
C ASN A 106 3.33 -2.46 -12.33
N PRO A 107 3.61 -3.44 -11.44
CA PRO A 107 3.07 -3.43 -10.09
C PRO A 107 3.67 -2.27 -9.29
N TYR A 108 3.12 -2.01 -8.13
CA TYR A 108 3.81 -1.15 -7.16
C TYR A 108 5.15 -1.78 -6.76
N THR A 109 6.20 -0.99 -6.71
CA THR A 109 7.45 -1.40 -6.09
C THR A 109 7.29 -1.50 -4.57
N ASP A 110 8.20 -2.20 -3.90
CA ASP A 110 8.20 -2.27 -2.43
C ASP A 110 8.34 -0.87 -1.79
N ALA A 111 9.11 0.01 -2.42
CA ALA A 111 9.27 1.40 -2.00
C ALA A 111 7.94 2.18 -2.11
N GLN A 112 7.21 2.04 -3.22
CA GLN A 112 5.88 2.65 -3.39
C GLN A 112 4.89 2.10 -2.37
N LEU A 113 4.79 0.78 -2.21
CA LEU A 113 3.89 0.16 -1.22
C LEU A 113 4.12 0.73 0.19
N SER A 114 5.39 0.91 0.57
CA SER A 114 5.75 1.42 1.89
C SER A 114 5.45 2.91 2.03
N ARG A 115 5.65 3.71 0.97
CA ARG A 115 5.31 5.14 0.98
C ARG A 115 3.80 5.37 1.01
N ILE A 116 3.04 4.63 0.21
CA ILE A 116 1.57 4.70 0.24
C ILE A 116 1.05 4.28 1.62
N ALA A 117 1.66 3.27 2.24
CA ALA A 117 1.29 2.85 3.59
C ALA A 117 1.56 3.93 4.66
N GLN A 118 2.68 4.66 4.57
CA GLN A 118 2.96 5.81 5.44
C GLN A 118 1.93 6.93 5.25
N ILE A 119 1.58 7.23 3.98
CA ILE A 119 0.58 8.25 3.64
C ILE A 119 -0.81 7.82 4.15
N LEU A 120 -1.19 6.56 3.97
CA LEU A 120 -2.45 6.01 4.44
C LEU A 120 -2.55 6.05 5.98
N GLU A 121 -1.49 5.68 6.67
CA GLU A 121 -1.44 5.76 8.13
C GLU A 121 -1.61 7.21 8.59
N LEU A 122 -0.88 8.14 7.98
CA LEU A 122 -0.94 9.57 8.30
C LEU A 122 -2.35 10.13 8.08
N THR A 123 -2.90 9.95 6.87
CA THR A 123 -4.19 10.54 6.48
C THR A 123 -5.36 9.98 7.26
N SER A 124 -5.22 8.78 7.83
CA SER A 124 -6.24 8.15 8.67
C SER A 124 -6.15 8.50 10.17
N ARG A 125 -5.23 9.37 10.57
CA ARG A 125 -5.15 9.84 11.97
C ARG A 125 -6.33 10.78 12.30
N PRO A 126 -6.71 10.88 13.59
CA PRO A 126 -7.82 11.74 14.02
C PRO A 126 -7.70 13.21 13.60
N GLU A 127 -6.48 13.70 13.43
CA GLU A 127 -6.19 15.07 13.05
C GLU A 127 -6.46 15.36 11.57
N TYR A 128 -6.46 14.32 10.69
CA TYR A 128 -6.52 14.50 9.24
C TYR A 128 -7.74 13.86 8.59
N GLY A 129 -8.17 12.64 8.99
CA GLY A 129 -9.27 11.97 8.30
C GLY A 129 -10.14 11.08 9.16
N ARG A 130 -9.64 10.52 10.26
CA ARG A 130 -10.36 9.63 11.20
C ARG A 130 -10.92 8.34 10.60
N PHE A 131 -10.59 8.00 9.36
CA PHE A 131 -11.14 6.82 8.72
C PHE A 131 -10.42 5.52 9.14
N THR A 132 -11.09 4.42 8.94
CA THR A 132 -10.59 3.08 9.28
C THR A 132 -9.51 2.60 8.30
N LEU A 133 -8.43 2.00 8.82
CA LEU A 133 -7.41 1.33 7.99
C LEU A 133 -7.95 0.01 7.45
N GLN A 134 -8.60 0.06 6.30
CA GLN A 134 -9.17 -1.07 5.58
C GLN A 134 -9.16 -0.81 4.07
N VAL A 135 -9.31 -1.85 3.27
CA VAL A 135 -9.58 -1.72 1.83
C VAL A 135 -11.07 -1.44 1.64
N THR A 136 -11.39 -0.58 0.68
CA THR A 136 -12.77 -0.38 0.24
C THR A 136 -12.89 -0.40 -1.28
N ASP A 137 -14.00 -0.97 -1.76
CA ASP A 137 -14.43 -0.98 -3.17
C ASP A 137 -15.72 -0.17 -3.37
N SER A 138 -16.09 0.63 -2.37
CA SER A 138 -17.29 1.46 -2.40
C SER A 138 -16.96 2.91 -2.05
N PRO A 139 -17.45 3.90 -2.83
CA PRO A 139 -17.26 5.32 -2.53
C PRO A 139 -17.96 5.75 -1.24
N ASP A 140 -18.92 4.97 -0.75
CA ASP A 140 -19.70 5.25 0.46
C ASP A 140 -19.10 4.64 1.74
N LYS A 141 -17.93 3.99 1.63
CA LYS A 141 -17.25 3.34 2.75
C LYS A 141 -15.84 3.88 2.92
N GLU A 142 -15.45 4.03 4.17
CA GLU A 142 -14.11 4.48 4.56
C GLU A 142 -13.01 3.51 4.15
N GLY A 143 -11.79 4.06 3.92
CA GLY A 143 -10.59 3.23 3.76
C GLY A 143 -9.65 3.63 2.63
N LEU A 144 -8.87 2.66 2.18
CA LEU A 144 -8.05 2.76 0.97
C LEU A 144 -8.89 2.31 -0.23
N GLY A 145 -9.30 3.28 -1.01
CA GLY A 145 -10.07 3.08 -2.23
C GLY A 145 -9.23 3.14 -3.50
N MET A 146 -9.92 3.13 -4.62
CA MET A 146 -9.36 3.30 -5.96
C MET A 146 -10.29 4.15 -6.82
N HIS A 147 -9.73 4.87 -7.80
CA HIS A 147 -10.47 5.83 -8.60
C HIS A 147 -11.67 5.20 -9.32
N ASN A 148 -11.50 4.01 -9.88
CA ASN A 148 -12.55 3.33 -10.64
C ASN A 148 -13.79 2.95 -9.82
N MET A 149 -13.73 2.92 -8.47
CA MET A 149 -14.87 2.54 -7.63
C MET A 149 -16.02 3.54 -7.69
N GLY A 150 -15.74 4.81 -8.04
CA GLY A 150 -16.75 5.85 -8.16
C GLY A 150 -17.45 5.90 -9.52
N GLY A 151 -17.05 5.06 -10.48
CA GLY A 151 -17.66 4.98 -11.80
C GLY A 151 -17.76 6.34 -12.49
N ALA A 152 -18.90 6.59 -13.16
CA ALA A 152 -19.12 7.81 -13.93
C ALA A 152 -19.06 9.09 -13.07
N ALA A 153 -19.46 9.03 -11.80
CA ALA A 153 -19.44 10.19 -10.88
C ALA A 153 -18.02 10.68 -10.60
N TRP A 154 -17.01 9.79 -10.74
CA TRP A 154 -15.60 10.11 -10.58
C TRP A 154 -14.85 10.16 -11.93
N GLY A 155 -15.55 10.34 -13.04
CA GLY A 155 -14.97 10.49 -14.39
C GLY A 155 -14.82 9.20 -15.19
N GLY A 156 -15.23 8.04 -14.67
CA GLY A 156 -15.26 6.77 -15.44
C GLY A 156 -13.89 6.17 -15.71
N HIS A 157 -12.89 6.41 -14.89
CA HIS A 157 -11.53 5.91 -15.05
C HIS A 157 -11.36 4.44 -14.64
N SER A 158 -10.38 3.75 -15.25
CA SER A 158 -9.98 2.37 -14.87
C SER A 158 -8.92 2.32 -13.77
N CYS A 159 -8.28 3.47 -13.47
CA CYS A 159 -7.24 3.66 -12.46
C CYS A 159 -7.61 3.02 -11.08
N PRO A 160 -6.67 2.41 -10.34
CA PRO A 160 -5.20 2.42 -10.52
C PRO A 160 -4.65 1.35 -11.46
N ASP A 161 -5.49 0.47 -11.96
CA ASP A 161 -5.10 -0.50 -12.98
C ASP A 161 -5.45 0.09 -14.34
N ALA A 162 -4.46 0.39 -15.15
CA ALA A 162 -4.70 0.81 -16.52
C ALA A 162 -5.54 -0.24 -17.26
N LYS A 163 -6.37 0.19 -18.23
CA LYS A 163 -7.27 -0.69 -19.01
C LYS A 163 -6.59 -1.94 -19.59
N LYS A 164 -5.27 -1.90 -19.75
CA LYS A 164 -4.44 -2.97 -20.30
C LYS A 164 -3.81 -3.88 -19.25
N ASN A 165 -4.09 -3.69 -17.97
CA ASN A 165 -3.60 -4.57 -16.90
C ASN A 165 -4.67 -5.60 -16.50
N PRO A 166 -4.72 -6.78 -17.16
CA PRO A 166 -5.75 -7.79 -16.90
C PRO A 166 -5.62 -8.42 -15.50
N ASN A 167 -4.46 -8.29 -14.88
CA ASN A 167 -4.17 -8.93 -13.59
C ASN A 167 -4.57 -8.08 -12.39
N HIS A 168 -4.95 -6.81 -12.61
CA HIS A 168 -5.35 -5.89 -11.53
C HIS A 168 -4.33 -5.83 -10.39
N THR A 169 -3.04 -5.83 -10.71
CA THR A 169 -1.95 -5.97 -9.73
C THR A 169 -1.92 -4.85 -8.71
N ARG A 170 -2.25 -3.62 -9.11
CA ARG A 170 -2.28 -2.45 -8.23
C ARG A 170 -3.49 -2.47 -7.30
N SER A 171 -4.67 -2.82 -7.82
CA SER A 171 -5.88 -2.99 -6.98
C SER A 171 -5.68 -4.06 -5.91
N ARG A 172 -5.09 -5.20 -6.28
CA ARG A 172 -4.80 -6.31 -5.34
C ARG A 172 -3.80 -5.94 -4.27
N ALA A 173 -2.83 -5.06 -4.57
CA ALA A 173 -1.81 -4.64 -3.63
C ALA A 173 -2.34 -3.79 -2.45
N ARG A 174 -3.58 -3.30 -2.49
CA ARG A 174 -4.18 -2.46 -1.43
C ARG A 174 -4.21 -3.14 -0.07
N ALA A 175 -4.43 -4.45 -0.02
CA ALA A 175 -4.41 -5.21 1.23
C ALA A 175 -3.03 -5.14 1.90
N GLU A 176 -1.96 -5.26 1.13
CA GLU A 176 -0.59 -5.15 1.63
C GLU A 176 -0.28 -3.73 2.11
N ILE A 177 -0.74 -2.70 1.39
CA ILE A 177 -0.60 -1.30 1.82
C ILE A 177 -1.28 -1.09 3.18
N VAL A 178 -2.51 -1.57 3.35
CA VAL A 178 -3.26 -1.48 4.62
C VAL A 178 -2.54 -2.23 5.73
N ARG A 179 -2.02 -3.43 5.46
CA ARG A 179 -1.24 -4.21 6.43
C ARG A 179 -0.01 -3.43 6.91
N ARG A 180 0.77 -2.84 6.00
CA ARG A 180 1.94 -2.00 6.34
C ARG A 180 1.54 -0.77 7.14
N ALA A 181 0.46 -0.10 6.77
CA ALA A 181 -0.05 1.07 7.50
C ALA A 181 -0.44 0.72 8.95
N LYS A 182 -1.09 -0.42 9.17
CA LYS A 182 -1.40 -0.92 10.51
C LYS A 182 -0.14 -1.18 11.34
N ILE A 183 0.89 -1.76 10.76
CA ILE A 183 2.19 -1.98 11.42
C ILE A 183 2.83 -0.64 11.80
N ILE A 184 2.86 0.34 10.88
CA ILE A 184 3.39 1.67 11.19
C ILE A 184 2.61 2.32 12.34
N ARG A 185 1.29 2.20 12.34
CA ARG A 185 0.42 2.73 13.41
C ARG A 185 0.74 2.10 14.76
N GLN A 186 0.88 0.79 14.80
CA GLN A 186 1.07 0.02 16.03
C GLN A 186 2.48 0.17 16.59
N HIS A 187 3.50 0.11 15.74
CA HIS A 187 4.91 0.04 16.15
C HIS A 187 5.70 1.32 15.86
N GLY A 188 5.09 2.34 15.28
CA GLY A 188 5.76 3.58 14.91
C GLY A 188 6.60 3.51 13.64
N GLN A 189 6.86 2.31 13.11
CA GLN A 189 7.68 2.09 11.93
C GLN A 189 7.35 0.78 11.20
N TYR A 190 7.70 0.71 9.93
CA TYR A 190 7.75 -0.49 9.12
C TYR A 190 9.16 -0.65 8.55
N THR A 191 9.70 -1.84 8.61
CA THR A 191 10.99 -2.15 8.02
C THR A 191 10.78 -2.96 6.74
N ALA A 192 11.10 -2.36 5.60
CA ALA A 192 11.16 -3.13 4.36
C ALA A 192 12.33 -4.12 4.45
N LEU A 193 12.02 -5.39 4.33
CA LEU A 193 13.06 -6.40 4.20
C LEU A 193 13.79 -6.17 2.87
N PRO A 194 15.12 -6.38 2.80
CA PRO A 194 15.81 -6.31 1.52
C PRO A 194 15.14 -7.30 0.56
N THR A 195 14.76 -6.81 -0.60
CA THR A 195 14.27 -7.68 -1.67
C THR A 195 15.40 -8.63 -2.02
N PRO A 196 15.26 -9.96 -1.87
CA PRO A 196 16.28 -10.87 -2.35
C PRO A 196 16.44 -10.63 -3.85
N ALA A 197 17.69 -10.50 -4.31
CA ALA A 197 17.98 -10.43 -5.73
C ALA A 197 17.28 -11.62 -6.40
N SER A 198 16.34 -11.32 -7.31
CA SER A 198 15.59 -12.26 -8.14
C SER A 198 15.23 -13.59 -7.45
N THR A 199 14.15 -13.57 -6.67
CA THR A 199 13.44 -14.81 -6.32
C THR A 199 11.99 -14.58 -6.70
N GLU A 200 11.43 -15.47 -7.51
CA GLU A 200 10.04 -15.47 -7.92
C GLU A 200 9.15 -15.23 -6.71
N ILE A 201 8.34 -14.15 -6.79
CA ILE A 201 7.31 -13.90 -5.81
C ILE A 201 6.25 -14.96 -6.08
N LEU A 202 6.17 -15.96 -5.22
CA LEU A 202 5.04 -16.88 -5.23
C LEU A 202 3.78 -16.06 -4.97
N GLU A 203 2.89 -16.02 -5.96
CA GLU A 203 1.63 -15.27 -5.92
C GLU A 203 0.62 -15.78 -4.86
N ASP A 204 0.94 -16.84 -4.15
CA ASP A 204 0.11 -17.43 -3.09
C ASP A 204 0.64 -17.13 -1.69
N SER A 205 0.68 -15.87 -1.29
CA SER A 205 0.80 -15.54 0.13
C SER A 205 -0.55 -15.75 0.80
N MET A 206 -0.72 -16.90 1.43
CA MET A 206 -1.90 -17.20 2.23
C MET A 206 -1.90 -16.33 3.49
N LEU A 207 -2.82 -15.37 3.56
CA LEU A 207 -3.12 -14.63 4.78
C LEU A 207 -3.86 -15.57 5.74
N LEU A 208 -3.19 -15.98 6.81
CA LEU A 208 -3.86 -16.68 7.89
C LEU A 208 -4.66 -15.68 8.71
N ASN A 209 -5.97 -15.81 8.69
CA ASN A 209 -6.87 -14.98 9.45
C ASN A 209 -6.84 -15.35 10.94
N LYS A 210 -6.87 -14.32 11.79
CA LYS A 210 -7.01 -14.45 13.24
C LYS A 210 -8.23 -15.33 13.60
N GLY A 211 -8.00 -16.38 14.37
CA GLY A 211 -9.06 -17.21 14.94
C GLY A 211 -9.34 -18.56 14.26
N GLN A 212 -8.53 -18.98 13.31
CA GLN A 212 -8.59 -20.34 12.82
C GLN A 212 -7.64 -21.24 13.64
N ASP A 213 -8.20 -21.97 14.59
CA ASP A 213 -7.52 -23.08 15.29
C ASP A 213 -7.28 -24.31 14.39
N ALA A 214 -7.39 -24.14 13.08
CA ALA A 214 -7.22 -25.20 12.13
C ALA A 214 -5.77 -25.23 11.63
N ILE A 215 -5.09 -26.32 11.88
CA ILE A 215 -3.85 -26.70 11.20
C ILE A 215 -4.20 -26.87 9.72
N THR A 216 -3.96 -25.84 8.92
CA THR A 216 -4.15 -25.93 7.46
C THR A 216 -2.80 -26.32 6.85
N PRO A 217 -2.66 -27.52 6.30
CA PRO A 217 -1.43 -27.92 5.65
C PRO A 217 -1.24 -27.10 4.37
N ILE A 218 -0.10 -26.44 4.26
CA ILE A 218 0.33 -25.72 3.06
C ILE A 218 1.24 -26.68 2.29
N ALA A 219 0.80 -27.15 1.12
CA ALA A 219 1.66 -27.90 0.24
C ALA A 219 2.65 -26.93 -0.44
N LEU A 220 3.93 -27.10 -0.19
CA LEU A 220 4.97 -26.31 -0.85
C LEU A 220 5.37 -26.99 -2.16
N PRO A 221 5.41 -26.27 -3.30
CA PRO A 221 5.93 -26.81 -4.54
C PRO A 221 7.37 -27.31 -4.40
N ASP A 222 7.72 -28.31 -5.20
CA ASP A 222 9.06 -28.86 -5.21
C ASP A 222 10.10 -27.76 -5.52
N GLY A 223 11.10 -27.63 -4.68
CA GLY A 223 12.19 -26.64 -4.86
C GLY A 223 12.11 -25.39 -4.00
N ILE A 224 11.01 -25.15 -3.29
CA ILE A 224 10.95 -24.03 -2.34
C ILE A 224 11.79 -24.36 -1.11
N LYS A 225 12.79 -23.52 -0.85
CA LYS A 225 13.69 -23.66 0.30
C LYS A 225 13.44 -22.66 1.42
N THR A 226 12.63 -21.65 1.15
CA THR A 226 12.41 -20.56 2.11
C THR A 226 10.95 -20.17 2.15
N VAL A 227 10.38 -20.17 3.33
CA VAL A 227 9.01 -19.72 3.58
C VAL A 227 9.07 -18.55 4.55
N ARG A 228 8.32 -17.50 4.24
CA ARG A 228 8.18 -16.33 5.11
C ARG A 228 6.85 -16.38 5.81
N PHE A 229 6.88 -16.24 7.11
CA PHE A 229 5.68 -16.15 7.93
C PHE A 229 5.56 -14.75 8.50
N PHE A 230 4.34 -14.24 8.49
CA PHE A 230 3.97 -12.99 9.13
C PHE A 230 2.87 -13.32 10.13
N SER A 231 3.10 -13.03 11.39
CA SER A 231 2.08 -13.18 12.42
C SER A 231 2.08 -11.97 13.34
N ASP A 232 0.91 -11.46 13.65
CA ASP A 232 0.70 -10.39 14.64
C ASP A 232 0.52 -10.93 16.05
N GLN A 233 0.56 -12.25 16.21
CA GLN A 233 0.43 -12.97 17.46
C GLN A 233 1.58 -14.00 17.59
N PRO A 234 1.90 -14.43 18.80
CA PRO A 234 2.79 -15.57 18.99
C PRO A 234 2.27 -16.78 18.20
N ALA A 235 3.09 -17.30 17.31
CA ALA A 235 2.75 -18.42 16.47
C ALA A 235 3.86 -19.47 16.54
N GLN A 236 3.48 -20.74 16.42
CA GLN A 236 4.40 -21.86 16.28
C GLN A 236 4.31 -22.37 14.87
N LEU A 237 5.44 -22.48 14.20
CA LEU A 237 5.55 -23.12 12.91
C LEU A 237 5.99 -24.58 13.09
N ALA A 238 5.20 -25.50 12.59
CA ALA A 238 5.59 -26.90 12.48
C ALA A 238 5.92 -27.22 11.02
N VAL A 239 7.12 -27.74 10.76
CA VAL A 239 7.57 -28.13 9.42
C VAL A 239 7.70 -29.64 9.38
N ASP A 240 6.96 -30.29 8.48
CA ASP A 240 7.08 -31.72 8.19
C ASP A 240 7.90 -31.94 6.91
N THR A 241 8.69 -32.98 6.89
CA THR A 241 9.51 -33.36 5.73
C THR A 241 8.96 -34.68 5.14
N ARG A 242 9.27 -34.93 3.86
CA ARG A 242 8.79 -36.13 3.13
C ARG A 242 8.98 -37.47 3.84
N ASN A 243 9.89 -37.54 4.78
CA ASN A 243 10.26 -38.80 5.42
C ASN A 243 9.70 -38.92 6.85
N HIS A 244 8.69 -38.13 7.21
CA HIS A 244 8.09 -38.11 8.55
C HIS A 244 9.13 -38.01 9.69
N THR A 245 10.25 -37.34 9.42
CA THR A 245 11.24 -37.01 10.44
C THR A 245 10.63 -35.99 11.39
N PRO A 246 10.98 -35.98 12.68
CA PRO A 246 10.23 -35.21 13.68
C PRO A 246 10.09 -33.75 13.26
N VAL A 247 8.86 -33.28 13.40
CA VAL A 247 8.47 -31.90 13.18
C VAL A 247 9.35 -30.97 14.02
N THR A 248 10.10 -30.12 13.38
CA THR A 248 10.83 -29.06 14.10
C THR A 248 9.83 -27.95 14.38
N LYS A 249 9.44 -27.79 15.64
CA LYS A 249 8.65 -26.67 16.08
C LYS A 249 9.58 -25.46 16.24
N LEU A 250 9.25 -24.39 15.55
CA LEU A 250 9.89 -23.09 15.70
C LEU A 250 8.92 -22.18 16.43
N ASP A 251 9.32 -21.68 17.59
CA ASP A 251 8.59 -20.63 18.27
C ASP A 251 8.92 -19.30 17.60
N LEU A 252 7.94 -18.74 16.94
CA LEU A 252 8.11 -17.47 16.22
C LEU A 252 8.04 -16.26 17.17
N GLY A 253 7.68 -16.46 18.42
CA GLY A 253 7.54 -15.38 19.41
C GLY A 253 6.62 -14.27 18.90
N ASN A 254 6.91 -13.03 19.34
CA ASN A 254 6.21 -11.82 18.90
C ASN A 254 6.87 -11.16 17.68
N ALA A 255 7.65 -11.88 16.89
CA ALA A 255 8.36 -11.31 15.76
C ALA A 255 7.39 -11.02 14.61
N SER A 256 7.45 -9.80 14.09
CA SER A 256 6.60 -9.35 12.98
C SER A 256 6.88 -10.03 11.64
N ALA A 257 8.02 -10.70 11.50
CA ALA A 257 8.37 -11.57 10.36
C ALA A 257 9.56 -12.45 10.70
N GLN A 258 9.50 -13.73 10.35
CA GLN A 258 10.65 -14.63 10.37
C GLN A 258 10.83 -15.31 9.01
N VAL A 259 12.09 -15.53 8.64
CA VAL A 259 12.47 -16.28 7.46
C VAL A 259 12.97 -17.64 7.92
N VAL A 260 12.28 -18.69 7.53
CA VAL A 260 12.67 -20.05 7.86
C VAL A 260 13.14 -20.74 6.58
N THR A 261 14.39 -21.23 6.59
CA THR A 261 14.92 -22.04 5.48
C THR A 261 14.54 -23.49 5.74
N VAL A 262 13.81 -24.07 4.80
CA VAL A 262 13.29 -25.43 4.92
C VAL A 262 14.00 -26.32 3.89
N PRO A 263 14.89 -27.21 4.29
CA PRO A 263 15.77 -27.92 3.36
C PRO A 263 15.04 -28.86 2.39
N GLN A 264 13.90 -29.40 2.74
CA GLN A 264 13.08 -30.30 1.89
C GLN A 264 11.66 -30.44 2.45
N ALA A 265 11.05 -29.35 2.91
CA ALA A 265 9.69 -29.41 3.45
C ALA A 265 8.65 -29.63 2.36
N ILE A 266 7.68 -30.46 2.64
CA ILE A 266 6.52 -30.69 1.76
C ILE A 266 5.32 -29.97 2.30
N HIS A 267 5.21 -29.88 3.61
CA HIS A 267 4.08 -29.27 4.29
C HIS A 267 4.58 -28.37 5.43
N ALA A 268 4.05 -27.17 5.50
CA ALA A 268 4.20 -26.29 6.65
C ALA A 268 2.83 -26.17 7.33
N PHE A 269 2.83 -26.18 8.67
CA PHE A 269 1.63 -26.00 9.48
C PHE A 269 1.84 -24.76 10.35
N VAL A 270 0.86 -23.90 10.45
CA VAL A 270 0.90 -22.70 11.30
C VAL A 270 -0.17 -22.83 12.38
#